data_002303ede11a4fa4458462096f7f0bfa
#
_entry.id   002303ede11a4fa4458462096f7f0bfa
#
_cell.length_a   1.000
_cell.length_b   1.000
_cell.length_c   1.000
_cell.angle_alpha   90.00
_cell.angle_beta   90.00
_cell.angle_gamma   90.00
#
_symmetry.space_group_name_H-M   'P 1'
#
loop_
_entity.id
_entity.type
_entity.pdbx_description
1 polymer ?
#
loop_
_entity_poly.entity_id
_entity_poly.type
_entity_poly.pdbx_seq_one_letter_code
_entity_poly.pdbx_strand_id
1 'polypeptide(L)'
;MKKTVSRLGSAALCVTLSLALGCGCAVMPPASSEKPASSAVSVPTDAEGKPLYDAARLDDGRLRILYGYDNSGDCRTVLCGSKVLYQSARSENVSLLQDIVTGETNYWFRTWSDSTGRGGRRSALYDKDGSEVMAFDGEQSATIQNGLLVLQESRMVGDSYDVDYDSYGTCSVIDLATGESLPVPEGAYSCIVCGDALVFNCYARPADLAADEWDDDPSLHSWVTVQQKDGTQTYGSSTSTASRISYEPDELDDWVELDISHADGSPADQVLHNPATGEGYIGFQQNCGSGTAAFLTANGTYQLRDMTTEDRGVIAEYDDLPSYYFPGYVVTWRINGDYGYDLHDLSTGEITPLYASSVTGNKIALYAQDGSLKVYDADTGALLTDVNAGTIGDDQRVTLDCEEDGFVWMELRDADSYEIAAIRVYGPEGLVSDLSSLNETYNYLGYLTADANGRPLYYGTRSVPGSSYATGCDVLDETGNVVMQGLGSCYSYYDNSLNALPDHVFVARRGFYYGWMDTDGNWLYCQSIFSSVNADDELGY
;
A
#
# COMPACT_ATOMS: atom_id res chain seq x y z
N MET A 1 34.23 -15.11 -14.51
CA MET A 1 33.63 -13.82 -14.20
C MET A 1 32.13 -14.04 -14.24
N LYS A 2 31.53 -14.38 -13.13
CA LYS A 2 30.09 -14.57 -13.01
C LYS A 2 29.47 -13.21 -12.68
N LYS A 3 28.67 -12.65 -13.57
CA LYS A 3 27.82 -11.50 -13.28
C LYS A 3 26.52 -12.06 -12.68
N THR A 4 26.37 -11.83 -11.38
CA THR A 4 25.10 -12.05 -10.71
C THR A 4 24.15 -10.92 -11.12
N VAL A 5 23.15 -11.22 -11.87
CA VAL A 5 22.04 -10.31 -12.17
C VAL A 5 21.05 -10.47 -11.00
N SER A 6 21.02 -9.50 -10.10
CA SER A 6 19.97 -9.44 -9.07
C SER A 6 18.66 -9.09 -9.77
N ARG A 7 17.70 -9.98 -9.69
CA ARG A 7 16.32 -9.75 -10.08
C ARG A 7 15.69 -8.74 -9.13
N LEU A 8 15.31 -7.58 -9.65
CA LEU A 8 14.36 -6.69 -9.00
C LEU A 8 12.98 -7.18 -9.44
N GLY A 9 12.31 -7.90 -8.58
CA GLY A 9 10.88 -8.13 -8.71
C GLY A 9 10.16 -6.77 -8.65
N SER A 10 9.17 -6.60 -9.50
CA SER A 10 8.24 -5.47 -9.43
C SER A 10 7.40 -5.61 -8.17
N ALA A 11 7.97 -5.27 -7.03
CA ALA A 11 7.17 -4.89 -5.90
C ALA A 11 6.78 -3.43 -6.16
N ALA A 12 5.49 -3.14 -6.20
CA ALA A 12 4.99 -1.79 -6.02
C ALA A 12 5.76 -1.22 -4.83
N LEU A 13 6.55 -0.21 -5.07
CA LEU A 13 7.38 0.40 -4.05
C LEU A 13 6.48 1.28 -3.19
N CYS A 14 5.74 0.65 -2.27
CA CYS A 14 5.28 1.37 -1.08
C CYS A 14 6.53 1.77 -0.32
N VAL A 15 7.00 2.98 -0.58
CA VAL A 15 8.04 3.61 0.23
C VAL A 15 7.41 3.98 1.57
N THR A 16 7.29 3.00 2.46
CA THR A 16 7.15 3.30 3.88
C THR A 16 8.46 3.91 4.34
N LEU A 17 8.49 5.24 4.40
CA LEU A 17 9.56 5.98 5.03
C LEU A 17 9.47 5.77 6.54
N SER A 18 10.06 4.69 7.06
CA SER A 18 10.26 4.51 8.49
C SER A 18 11.35 5.47 8.96
N LEU A 19 10.96 6.66 9.40
CA LEU A 19 11.84 7.60 10.09
C LEU A 19 12.00 7.15 11.54
N ALA A 20 13.15 6.57 11.86
CA ALA A 20 13.58 6.36 13.25
C ALA A 20 13.85 7.71 13.90
N LEU A 21 12.99 8.15 14.81
CA LEU A 21 13.13 9.36 15.60
C LEU A 21 13.87 9.05 16.90
N GLY A 22 15.14 9.44 16.96
CA GLY A 22 15.89 9.53 18.21
C GLY A 22 15.54 10.83 18.96
N CYS A 23 14.99 10.74 20.17
CA CYS A 23 14.68 11.87 21.03
C CYS A 23 15.93 12.57 21.56
N GLY A 24 16.08 13.86 21.24
CA GLY A 24 16.95 14.77 21.95
C GLY A 24 16.17 16.03 22.34
N CYS A 25 15.88 16.20 23.64
CA CYS A 25 15.26 17.42 24.16
C CYS A 25 16.24 18.59 24.07
N ALA A 26 15.98 19.55 23.19
CA ALA A 26 16.63 20.86 23.23
C ALA A 26 15.62 21.92 23.65
N VAL A 27 15.94 22.62 24.74
CA VAL A 27 15.20 23.78 25.25
C VAL A 27 15.32 24.91 24.25
N MET A 28 14.19 25.39 23.72
CA MET A 28 14.12 26.49 22.76
C MET A 28 14.28 27.85 23.44
N PRO A 29 15.08 28.79 22.88
CA PRO A 29 14.99 30.19 23.24
C PRO A 29 13.75 30.85 22.64
N PRO A 30 13.20 31.90 23.25
CA PRO A 30 11.95 32.52 22.79
C PRO A 30 12.16 33.25 21.45
N ALA A 31 11.35 32.92 20.47
CA ALA A 31 11.29 33.58 19.19
C ALA A 31 10.68 34.98 19.34
N SER A 32 11.36 35.99 18.76
CA SER A 32 10.88 37.36 18.67
C SER A 32 9.68 37.44 17.72
N SER A 33 8.62 38.04 18.22
CA SER A 33 7.33 38.22 17.58
C SER A 33 7.34 39.34 16.54
N GLU A 34 7.04 39.04 15.28
CA GLU A 34 6.20 39.91 14.45
C GLU A 34 5.15 39.02 13.77
N LYS A 35 3.91 39.20 14.22
CA LYS A 35 2.74 38.53 13.69
C LYS A 35 2.21 39.24 12.46
N PRO A 36 2.03 38.57 11.33
CA PRO A 36 0.96 38.94 10.41
C PRO A 36 -0.36 38.48 11.06
N ALA A 37 -1.34 39.34 11.09
CA ALA A 37 -2.68 39.02 11.58
C ALA A 37 -3.35 38.05 10.60
N SER A 38 -3.19 36.76 10.82
CA SER A 38 -4.01 35.76 10.19
C SER A 38 -5.22 35.50 11.09
N SER A 39 -6.39 35.49 10.49
CA SER A 39 -7.58 34.98 11.14
C SER A 39 -7.36 33.49 11.40
N ALA A 40 -6.78 33.19 12.56
CA ALA A 40 -6.63 31.80 12.99
C ALA A 40 -8.02 31.19 13.07
N VAL A 41 -8.30 30.24 12.20
CA VAL A 41 -9.50 29.41 12.33
C VAL A 41 -9.39 28.73 13.70
N SER A 42 -10.21 29.20 14.65
CA SER A 42 -10.26 28.62 15.99
C SER A 42 -10.95 27.27 15.88
N VAL A 43 -10.26 26.21 16.31
CA VAL A 43 -10.92 24.91 16.47
C VAL A 43 -12.05 25.10 17.47
N PRO A 44 -13.32 24.81 17.12
CA PRO A 44 -14.42 24.91 18.07
C PRO A 44 -14.16 23.95 19.24
N THR A 45 -14.25 24.45 20.44
CA THR A 45 -14.06 23.67 21.66
C THR A 45 -15.29 23.75 22.53
N ASP A 46 -15.55 22.72 23.36
CA ASP A 46 -16.54 22.75 24.41
C ASP A 46 -16.09 23.63 25.60
N ALA A 47 -16.87 23.67 26.64
CA ALA A 47 -16.60 24.47 27.84
C ALA A 47 -15.33 24.02 28.59
N GLU A 48 -14.91 22.78 28.42
CA GLU A 48 -13.72 22.16 28.99
C GLU A 48 -12.49 22.30 28.07
N GLY A 49 -12.65 22.91 26.87
CA GLY A 49 -11.57 23.09 25.89
C GLY A 49 -11.30 21.89 25.01
N LYS A 50 -12.13 20.86 25.06
CA LYS A 50 -12.05 19.70 24.18
C LYS A 50 -12.54 20.06 22.78
N PRO A 51 -11.84 19.70 21.71
CA PRO A 51 -12.31 19.95 20.36
C PRO A 51 -13.70 19.36 20.10
N LEU A 52 -14.57 20.17 19.52
CA LEU A 52 -15.84 19.69 18.98
C LEU A 52 -15.56 19.05 17.62
N TYR A 53 -16.20 17.92 17.35
CA TYR A 53 -16.13 17.28 16.05
C TYR A 53 -17.50 16.83 15.59
N ASP A 54 -17.72 16.90 14.28
CA ASP A 54 -18.92 16.40 13.62
C ASP A 54 -18.65 15.02 13.03
N ALA A 55 -18.89 13.99 13.82
CA ALA A 55 -18.68 12.62 13.40
C ALA A 55 -19.85 12.06 12.55
N ALA A 56 -20.91 12.82 12.31
CA ALA A 56 -22.07 12.34 11.54
C ALA A 56 -21.70 11.94 10.10
N ARG A 57 -20.69 12.59 9.52
CA ARG A 57 -20.16 12.23 8.19
C ARG A 57 -19.44 10.87 8.16
N LEU A 58 -19.10 10.31 9.31
CA LEU A 58 -18.49 8.98 9.45
C LEU A 58 -19.53 7.88 9.70
N ASP A 59 -20.83 8.23 9.87
CA ASP A 59 -21.89 7.30 10.29
C ASP A 59 -22.42 6.41 9.17
N ASP A 60 -21.53 5.82 8.40
CA ASP A 60 -21.81 4.88 7.32
C ASP A 60 -21.62 3.40 7.73
N GLY A 61 -21.27 3.14 8.99
CA GLY A 61 -21.06 1.80 9.54
C GLY A 61 -19.80 1.09 9.06
N ARG A 62 -18.86 1.79 8.41
CA ARG A 62 -17.58 1.24 7.98
C ARG A 62 -16.57 1.23 9.13
N LEU A 63 -15.74 0.20 9.14
CA LEU A 63 -14.56 0.16 10.01
C LEU A 63 -13.49 1.11 9.47
N ARG A 64 -12.84 1.83 10.37
CA ARG A 64 -11.70 2.72 10.08
C ARG A 64 -10.67 2.61 11.17
N ILE A 65 -9.42 2.87 10.82
CA ILE A 65 -8.32 2.92 11.76
C ILE A 65 -7.60 4.26 11.64
N LEU A 66 -7.45 4.97 12.75
CA LEU A 66 -6.65 6.17 12.81
C LEU A 66 -5.28 5.82 13.41
N TYR A 67 -4.24 6.01 12.61
CA TYR A 67 -2.85 5.88 13.04
C TYR A 67 -2.36 7.19 13.59
N GLY A 68 -1.83 7.19 14.80
CA GLY A 68 -1.24 8.35 15.43
C GLY A 68 0.11 8.03 16.03
N TYR A 69 0.92 9.09 16.14
CA TYR A 69 2.20 9.03 16.84
C TYR A 69 2.11 9.91 18.05
N ASP A 70 2.35 9.36 19.23
CA ASP A 70 2.68 10.16 20.41
C ASP A 70 4.20 10.10 20.65
N ASN A 71 4.69 10.87 21.63
CA ASN A 71 6.11 10.84 22.00
C ASN A 71 6.56 9.46 22.50
N SER A 72 5.66 8.53 22.55
CA SER A 72 5.77 7.24 23.15
C SER A 72 5.68 6.09 22.15
N GLY A 73 5.35 6.35 20.92
CA GLY A 73 5.21 5.37 19.84
C GLY A 73 3.84 5.42 19.16
N ASP A 74 3.59 4.42 18.34
CA ASP A 74 2.37 4.30 17.56
C ASP A 74 1.18 4.05 18.46
N CYS A 75 0.11 4.79 18.25
CA CYS A 75 -1.20 4.46 18.77
C CYS A 75 -2.21 4.33 17.63
N ARG A 76 -3.13 3.40 17.78
CA ARG A 76 -4.12 3.10 16.76
C ARG A 76 -5.50 3.12 17.36
N THR A 77 -6.43 3.80 16.71
CA THR A 77 -7.82 3.88 17.15
C THR A 77 -8.71 3.26 16.08
N VAL A 78 -9.47 2.25 16.46
CA VAL A 78 -10.45 1.59 15.60
C VAL A 78 -11.81 2.22 15.82
N LEU A 79 -12.46 2.62 14.74
CA LEU A 79 -13.82 3.16 14.74
C LEU A 79 -14.72 2.33 13.83
N CYS A 80 -16.00 2.24 14.19
CA CYS A 80 -17.05 1.83 13.26
C CYS A 80 -18.04 2.98 13.12
N GLY A 81 -18.13 3.55 11.94
CA GLY A 81 -18.80 4.83 11.77
C GLY A 81 -18.16 5.89 12.68
N SER A 82 -18.98 6.56 13.48
CA SER A 82 -18.54 7.55 14.47
C SER A 82 -18.17 6.97 15.83
N LYS A 83 -18.44 5.67 16.05
CA LYS A 83 -18.21 5.00 17.33
C LYS A 83 -16.78 4.49 17.45
N VAL A 84 -16.05 4.94 18.48
CA VAL A 84 -14.76 4.35 18.85
C VAL A 84 -15.00 2.97 19.46
N LEU A 85 -14.41 1.95 18.85
CA LEU A 85 -14.43 0.56 19.33
C LEU A 85 -13.25 0.26 20.23
N TYR A 86 -12.06 0.75 19.84
CA TYR A 86 -10.82 0.45 20.54
C TYR A 86 -9.76 1.54 20.35
N GLN A 87 -8.94 1.73 21.37
CA GLN A 87 -7.70 2.52 21.32
C GLN A 87 -6.55 1.66 21.82
N SER A 88 -5.52 1.48 21.01
CA SER A 88 -4.40 0.63 21.35
C SER A 88 -3.46 1.29 22.37
N ALA A 89 -2.88 0.46 23.24
CA ALA A 89 -1.67 0.80 23.96
C ALA A 89 -0.43 0.59 23.08
N ARG A 90 0.71 1.15 23.48
CA ARG A 90 1.98 1.14 22.73
C ARG A 90 2.50 -0.24 22.28
N SER A 91 2.29 -1.25 23.10
CA SER A 91 2.81 -2.60 22.88
C SER A 91 1.86 -3.46 22.06
N GLU A 92 0.82 -2.86 21.52
CA GLU A 92 -0.23 -3.56 20.81
C GLU A 92 -0.21 -3.22 19.33
N ASN A 93 -0.35 -4.25 18.51
CA ASN A 93 -0.59 -4.08 17.09
C ASN A 93 -2.08 -4.25 16.80
N VAL A 94 -2.65 -3.32 16.06
CA VAL A 94 -4.07 -3.38 15.64
C VAL A 94 -4.12 -3.10 14.15
N SER A 95 -4.87 -3.91 13.43
CA SER A 95 -5.07 -3.76 11.98
C SER A 95 -6.51 -4.05 11.59
N LEU A 96 -6.99 -3.41 10.55
CA LEU A 96 -8.22 -3.82 9.89
C LEU A 96 -7.92 -5.03 9.01
N LEU A 97 -8.89 -5.93 8.88
CA LEU A 97 -8.79 -7.06 7.96
C LEU A 97 -9.83 -6.89 6.85
N GLN A 98 -9.35 -6.59 5.67
CA GLN A 98 -10.13 -6.65 4.44
C GLN A 98 -10.13 -8.09 3.93
N ASP A 99 -11.27 -8.57 3.49
CA ASP A 99 -11.33 -9.78 2.68
C ASP A 99 -10.74 -9.47 1.31
N ILE A 100 -9.62 -10.10 0.99
CA ILE A 100 -8.84 -9.81 -0.21
C ILE A 100 -9.64 -10.09 -1.49
N VAL A 101 -10.61 -11.03 -1.44
CA VAL A 101 -11.40 -11.43 -2.60
C VAL A 101 -12.64 -10.55 -2.76
N THR A 102 -13.33 -10.22 -1.66
CA THR A 102 -14.58 -9.46 -1.72
C THR A 102 -14.42 -7.96 -1.54
N GLY A 103 -13.26 -7.51 -1.05
CA GLY A 103 -13.02 -6.12 -0.70
C GLY A 103 -13.71 -5.65 0.57
N GLU A 104 -14.47 -6.52 1.25
CA GLU A 104 -15.20 -6.15 2.47
C GLU A 104 -14.31 -6.10 3.71
N THR A 105 -14.48 -5.04 4.51
CA THR A 105 -13.80 -4.87 5.80
C THR A 105 -14.81 -4.97 6.94
N ASN A 106 -14.97 -6.18 7.46
CA ASN A 106 -15.94 -6.48 8.53
C ASN A 106 -15.29 -6.82 9.86
N TYR A 107 -13.97 -6.95 9.90
CA TYR A 107 -13.21 -7.39 11.06
C TYR A 107 -11.96 -6.55 11.28
N TRP A 108 -11.49 -6.55 12.53
CA TRP A 108 -10.19 -6.01 12.89
C TRP A 108 -9.47 -6.99 13.83
N PHE A 109 -8.15 -6.92 13.84
CA PHE A 109 -7.29 -7.86 14.53
C PHE A 109 -6.37 -7.12 15.50
N ARG A 110 -6.18 -7.70 16.67
CA ARG A 110 -5.33 -7.16 17.72
C ARG A 110 -4.31 -8.18 18.15
N THR A 111 -3.06 -7.74 18.32
CA THR A 111 -1.98 -8.54 18.92
C THR A 111 -1.36 -7.75 20.07
N TRP A 112 -1.20 -8.37 21.23
CA TRP A 112 -0.64 -7.72 22.42
C TRP A 112 0.20 -8.68 23.26
N SER A 113 1.09 -8.11 24.12
CA SER A 113 1.87 -8.86 25.10
C SER A 113 1.12 -8.89 26.44
N ASP A 114 1.10 -10.05 27.10
CA ASP A 114 0.53 -10.13 28.45
C ASP A 114 1.42 -9.33 29.42
N SER A 115 0.78 -8.48 30.24
CA SER A 115 1.43 -7.57 31.18
C SER A 115 2.24 -8.26 32.29
N THR A 116 2.20 -9.57 32.36
CA THR A 116 2.89 -10.35 33.41
C THR A 116 4.38 -10.57 33.15
N GLY A 117 4.92 -10.05 32.03
CA GLY A 117 6.37 -10.12 31.68
C GLY A 117 6.93 -11.53 31.45
N ARG A 118 6.10 -12.55 31.61
CA ARG A 118 6.37 -13.97 31.30
C ARG A 118 5.29 -14.55 30.37
N GLY A 119 4.28 -13.76 30.08
CA GLY A 119 3.18 -14.15 29.22
C GLY A 119 3.60 -14.07 27.77
N GLY A 120 3.24 -15.07 27.01
CA GLY A 120 3.35 -15.04 25.56
C GLY A 120 2.53 -13.89 24.95
N ARG A 121 2.79 -13.60 23.71
CA ARG A 121 1.91 -12.74 22.93
C ARG A 121 0.56 -13.40 22.73
N ARG A 122 -0.47 -12.62 22.59
CA ARG A 122 -1.85 -13.05 22.31
C ARG A 122 -2.40 -12.28 21.13
N SER A 123 -3.32 -12.89 20.43
CA SER A 123 -4.01 -12.27 19.31
C SER A 123 -5.51 -12.51 19.40
N ALA A 124 -6.33 -11.63 18.86
CA ALA A 124 -7.77 -11.82 18.78
C ALA A 124 -8.38 -11.11 17.58
N LEU A 125 -9.44 -11.70 17.06
CA LEU A 125 -10.29 -11.17 16.00
C LEU A 125 -11.54 -10.55 16.61
N TYR A 126 -11.90 -9.37 16.15
CA TYR A 126 -13.07 -8.61 16.56
C TYR A 126 -13.94 -8.27 15.36
N ASP A 127 -15.24 -8.24 15.56
CA ASP A 127 -16.20 -7.76 14.56
C ASP A 127 -16.34 -6.22 14.57
N LYS A 128 -17.16 -5.71 13.66
CA LYS A 128 -17.45 -4.29 13.53
C LYS A 128 -18.26 -3.69 14.69
N ASP A 129 -18.82 -4.51 15.56
CA ASP A 129 -19.49 -4.06 16.78
C ASP A 129 -18.50 -3.92 17.97
N GLY A 130 -17.29 -4.44 17.81
CA GLY A 130 -16.23 -4.50 18.79
C GLY A 130 -16.31 -5.74 19.68
N SER A 131 -17.10 -6.75 19.28
CA SER A 131 -17.19 -8.03 20.00
C SER A 131 -16.06 -8.94 19.60
N GLU A 132 -15.42 -9.60 20.57
CA GLU A 132 -14.42 -10.61 20.31
C GLU A 132 -15.07 -11.84 19.66
N VAL A 133 -14.62 -12.15 18.44
CA VAL A 133 -15.10 -13.32 17.67
C VAL A 133 -14.27 -14.55 18.02
N MET A 134 -12.95 -14.40 18.07
CA MET A 134 -12.00 -15.48 18.36
C MET A 134 -10.77 -14.92 19.06
N ALA A 135 -10.15 -15.71 19.92
CA ALA A 135 -8.88 -15.41 20.57
C ALA A 135 -7.88 -16.53 20.35
N PHE A 136 -6.60 -16.16 20.23
CA PHE A 136 -5.51 -17.07 19.92
C PHE A 136 -4.35 -16.87 20.89
N ASP A 137 -3.70 -17.96 21.27
CA ASP A 137 -2.44 -17.92 21.98
C ASP A 137 -1.31 -17.67 20.96
N GLY A 138 -0.33 -16.87 21.35
CA GLY A 138 0.80 -16.51 20.48
C GLY A 138 0.57 -15.25 19.66
N GLU A 139 1.64 -14.82 18.98
CA GLU A 139 1.60 -13.76 17.99
C GLU A 139 1.19 -14.36 16.65
N GLN A 140 0.06 -13.89 16.15
CA GLN A 140 -0.46 -14.30 14.86
C GLN A 140 -0.50 -13.10 13.92
N SER A 141 -0.12 -13.29 12.67
CA SER A 141 -0.60 -12.44 11.58
C SER A 141 -1.87 -13.05 11.00
N ALA A 142 -2.77 -12.20 10.54
CA ALA A 142 -4.08 -12.63 10.06
C ALA A 142 -4.41 -11.97 8.73
N THR A 143 -5.02 -12.73 7.83
CA THR A 143 -5.66 -12.24 6.60
C THR A 143 -7.03 -12.88 6.43
N ILE A 144 -7.95 -12.20 5.76
CA ILE A 144 -9.22 -12.79 5.37
C ILE A 144 -9.24 -12.93 3.85
N GLN A 145 -9.63 -14.12 3.39
CA GLN A 145 -9.65 -14.48 1.99
C GLN A 145 -10.90 -15.30 1.70
N ASN A 146 -11.86 -14.73 0.96
CA ASN A 146 -13.13 -15.38 0.62
C ASN A 146 -13.89 -15.94 1.85
N GLY A 147 -13.98 -15.15 2.93
CA GLY A 147 -14.64 -15.54 4.18
C GLY A 147 -13.85 -16.54 5.05
N LEU A 148 -12.64 -16.90 4.65
CA LEU A 148 -11.73 -17.72 5.45
C LEU A 148 -10.71 -16.85 6.18
N LEU A 149 -10.54 -17.06 7.47
CA LEU A 149 -9.46 -16.46 8.26
C LEU A 149 -8.22 -17.34 8.14
N VAL A 150 -7.18 -16.80 7.57
CA VAL A 150 -5.86 -17.41 7.48
C VAL A 150 -4.97 -16.79 8.55
N LEU A 151 -4.47 -17.62 9.46
CA LEU A 151 -3.56 -17.23 10.52
C LEU A 151 -2.18 -17.80 10.25
N GLN A 152 -1.18 -16.98 10.52
CA GLN A 152 0.23 -17.39 10.46
C GLN A 152 0.87 -17.08 11.81
N GLU A 153 1.45 -18.09 12.45
CA GLU A 153 2.24 -17.91 13.65
C GLU A 153 3.69 -17.63 13.26
N SER A 154 4.17 -16.44 13.61
CA SER A 154 5.60 -16.13 13.46
C SER A 154 6.37 -16.71 14.64
N ARG A 155 7.36 -17.57 14.41
CA ARG A 155 8.30 -17.99 15.43
C ARG A 155 9.54 -17.08 15.42
N MET A 156 9.84 -16.52 16.58
CA MET A 156 11.15 -15.92 16.80
C MET A 156 12.13 -17.04 17.16
N VAL A 157 13.16 -17.23 16.34
CA VAL A 157 14.28 -18.13 16.65
C VAL A 157 15.53 -17.28 16.81
N GLY A 158 16.17 -17.31 17.99
CA GLY A 158 17.43 -16.64 18.29
C GLY A 158 17.42 -15.78 19.55
N ASP A 159 18.61 -15.51 20.09
CA ASP A 159 18.83 -14.56 21.19
C ASP A 159 18.84 -13.12 20.69
N SER A 160 18.32 -12.24 21.46
CA SER A 160 17.79 -10.87 21.32
C SER A 160 18.55 -9.80 20.53
N TYR A 161 19.57 -10.08 19.74
CA TYR A 161 20.32 -9.06 18.97
C TYR A 161 20.48 -9.34 17.47
N ASP A 162 20.29 -10.57 17.03
CA ASP A 162 20.20 -10.93 15.60
C ASP A 162 18.87 -11.67 15.41
N VAL A 163 17.80 -10.91 15.28
CA VAL A 163 16.47 -11.47 15.06
C VAL A 163 16.27 -11.62 13.57
N ASP A 164 16.68 -12.74 13.03
CA ASP A 164 16.09 -13.22 11.79
C ASP A 164 14.72 -13.79 12.13
N TYR A 165 13.69 -13.17 11.55
CA TYR A 165 12.33 -13.70 11.64
C TYR A 165 12.28 -15.00 10.85
N ASP A 166 12.16 -16.12 11.56
CA ASP A 166 11.81 -17.36 10.91
C ASP A 166 10.37 -17.22 10.36
N SER A 167 10.27 -16.98 9.07
CA SER A 167 8.99 -16.87 8.36
C SER A 167 8.23 -18.20 8.29
N TYR A 168 8.83 -19.28 8.77
CA TYR A 168 8.29 -20.63 8.75
C TYR A 168 7.58 -20.98 10.06
N GLY A 169 6.51 -20.25 10.34
CA GLY A 169 5.59 -20.59 11.43
C GLY A 169 4.62 -21.70 11.05
N THR A 170 3.57 -21.81 11.79
CA THR A 170 2.43 -22.68 11.46
C THR A 170 1.32 -21.87 10.82
N CYS A 171 0.61 -22.46 9.86
CA CYS A 171 -0.58 -21.89 9.27
C CYS A 171 -1.83 -22.55 9.85
N SER A 172 -2.90 -21.77 10.04
CA SER A 172 -4.24 -22.26 10.38
C SER A 172 -5.26 -21.56 9.49
N VAL A 173 -6.29 -22.30 9.08
CA VAL A 173 -7.39 -21.76 8.26
C VAL A 173 -8.70 -22.04 8.97
N ILE A 174 -9.50 -20.99 9.14
CA ILE A 174 -10.78 -21.06 9.88
C ILE A 174 -11.87 -20.46 9.00
N ASP A 175 -12.96 -21.19 8.83
CA ASP A 175 -14.16 -20.68 8.18
C ASP A 175 -14.88 -19.72 9.16
N LEU A 176 -14.99 -18.45 8.79
CA LEU A 176 -15.60 -17.43 9.64
C LEU A 176 -17.11 -17.58 9.79
N ALA A 177 -17.78 -18.24 8.85
CA ALA A 177 -19.22 -18.46 8.92
C ALA A 177 -19.59 -19.57 9.90
N THR A 178 -18.75 -20.60 10.02
CA THR A 178 -19.00 -21.76 10.90
C THR A 178 -18.15 -21.76 12.16
N GLY A 179 -17.02 -21.07 12.17
CA GLY A 179 -16.00 -21.11 13.22
C GLY A 179 -15.18 -22.41 13.22
N GLU A 180 -15.31 -23.26 12.20
CA GLU A 180 -14.60 -24.53 12.11
C GLU A 180 -13.21 -24.35 11.49
N SER A 181 -12.21 -25.05 12.05
CA SER A 181 -10.87 -25.12 11.47
C SER A 181 -10.86 -26.09 10.29
N LEU A 182 -10.29 -25.66 9.18
CA LEU A 182 -10.10 -26.51 8.01
C LEU A 182 -8.80 -27.34 8.14
N PRO A 183 -8.75 -28.53 7.52
CA PRO A 183 -7.53 -29.34 7.50
C PRO A 183 -6.37 -28.59 6.81
N VAL A 184 -5.21 -28.57 7.46
CA VAL A 184 -3.98 -27.96 6.96
C VAL A 184 -2.92 -29.04 6.78
N PRO A 185 -2.17 -29.10 5.65
CA PRO A 185 -1.09 -30.04 5.45
C PRO A 185 0.03 -29.88 6.48
N GLU A 186 0.73 -30.99 6.77
CA GLU A 186 1.94 -30.91 7.60
C GLU A 186 2.99 -30.03 6.94
N GLY A 187 3.60 -29.14 7.73
CA GLY A 187 4.62 -28.20 7.27
C GLY A 187 4.08 -26.95 6.59
N ALA A 188 2.76 -26.77 6.49
CA ALA A 188 2.19 -25.55 5.93
C ALA A 188 2.48 -24.33 6.82
N TYR A 189 3.03 -23.27 6.22
CA TYR A 189 3.33 -22.01 6.90
C TYR A 189 2.55 -20.82 6.35
N SER A 190 2.01 -20.92 5.13
CA SER A 190 1.09 -19.92 4.58
C SER A 190 0.00 -20.59 3.73
N CYS A 191 -1.10 -19.87 3.53
CA CYS A 191 -2.22 -20.31 2.72
C CYS A 191 -2.72 -19.18 1.83
N ILE A 192 -2.99 -19.49 0.56
CA ILE A 192 -3.67 -18.63 -0.41
C ILE A 192 -5.00 -19.30 -0.76
N VAL A 193 -6.09 -18.56 -0.68
CA VAL A 193 -7.41 -19.03 -1.08
C VAL A 193 -7.66 -18.59 -2.53
N CYS A 194 -7.93 -19.55 -3.42
CA CYS A 194 -8.22 -19.32 -4.82
C CYS A 194 -9.53 -20.00 -5.17
N GLY A 195 -10.61 -19.24 -5.27
CA GLY A 195 -11.94 -19.82 -5.44
C GLY A 195 -12.25 -20.81 -4.32
N ASP A 196 -12.54 -22.07 -4.70
CA ASP A 196 -12.80 -23.20 -3.76
C ASP A 196 -11.53 -23.97 -3.36
N ALA A 197 -10.35 -23.59 -3.85
CA ALA A 197 -9.10 -24.29 -3.58
C ALA A 197 -8.25 -23.57 -2.52
N LEU A 198 -7.51 -24.35 -1.74
CA LEU A 198 -6.54 -23.85 -0.78
C LEU A 198 -5.13 -24.20 -1.27
N VAL A 199 -4.27 -23.19 -1.41
CA VAL A 199 -2.89 -23.35 -1.86
C VAL A 199 -1.98 -23.08 -0.68
N PHE A 200 -1.26 -24.09 -0.23
CA PHE A 200 -0.37 -24.01 0.92
C PHE A 200 1.09 -23.98 0.49
N ASN A 201 1.82 -23.03 0.99
CA ASN A 201 3.27 -23.12 1.03
C ASN A 201 3.68 -23.98 2.22
N CYS A 202 4.44 -25.01 1.96
CA CYS A 202 4.87 -25.99 2.94
C CYS A 202 6.40 -26.02 3.03
N TYR A 203 6.89 -26.33 4.23
CA TYR A 203 8.31 -26.43 4.53
C TYR A 203 8.58 -27.63 5.43
N ALA A 204 9.66 -28.35 5.18
CA ALA A 204 10.16 -29.38 6.07
C ALA A 204 11.58 -29.04 6.49
N ARG A 205 11.78 -28.87 7.78
CA ARG A 205 13.11 -28.75 8.35
C ARG A 205 13.80 -30.12 8.34
N PRO A 206 15.03 -30.24 7.81
CA PRO A 206 15.80 -31.45 7.97
C PRO A 206 15.99 -31.81 9.44
N ALA A 207 15.75 -33.09 9.78
CA ALA A 207 15.79 -33.56 11.16
C ALA A 207 17.19 -33.50 11.81
N ASP A 208 18.21 -33.31 11.02
CA ASP A 208 19.63 -33.26 11.38
C ASP A 208 20.19 -31.84 11.54
N LEU A 209 19.42 -30.80 11.17
CA LEU A 209 19.83 -29.41 11.43
C LEU A 209 19.57 -29.04 12.90
N ALA A 210 20.61 -28.59 13.58
CA ALA A 210 20.48 -28.02 14.92
C ALA A 210 19.62 -26.75 14.89
N ALA A 211 18.98 -26.42 16.01
CA ALA A 211 18.04 -25.29 16.08
C ALA A 211 18.68 -23.92 15.78
N ASP A 212 20.00 -23.86 15.86
CA ASP A 212 20.87 -22.69 15.68
C ASP A 212 21.73 -22.74 14.40
N GLU A 213 21.65 -23.83 13.63
CA GLU A 213 22.29 -23.90 12.32
C GLU A 213 21.27 -23.50 11.26
N TRP A 214 21.45 -22.31 10.71
CA TRP A 214 20.75 -21.86 9.52
C TRP A 214 21.40 -22.47 8.29
N ASP A 215 20.59 -23.17 7.50
CA ASP A 215 20.95 -23.42 6.12
C ASP A 215 20.71 -22.10 5.36
N ASP A 216 21.75 -21.51 4.80
CA ASP A 216 21.68 -20.26 4.02
C ASP A 216 20.79 -20.39 2.76
N ASP A 217 20.24 -21.58 2.51
CA ASP A 217 19.30 -21.84 1.43
C ASP A 217 18.05 -22.63 1.92
N PRO A 218 17.14 -21.97 2.67
CA PRO A 218 15.90 -22.60 3.13
C PRO A 218 15.00 -23.07 1.97
N SER A 219 15.28 -22.59 0.76
CA SER A 219 14.56 -22.96 -0.45
C SER A 219 14.69 -24.43 -0.82
N LEU A 220 15.71 -25.14 -0.35
CA LEU A 220 15.95 -26.55 -0.68
C LEU A 220 14.90 -27.54 -0.16
N HIS A 221 13.99 -27.12 0.71
CA HIS A 221 13.04 -27.98 1.42
C HIS A 221 11.59 -27.50 1.40
N SER A 222 11.25 -26.59 0.50
CA SER A 222 9.87 -26.08 0.37
C SER A 222 9.11 -26.70 -0.79
N TRP A 223 7.81 -26.85 -0.63
CA TRP A 223 6.91 -27.31 -1.69
C TRP A 223 5.54 -26.66 -1.56
N VAL A 224 4.76 -26.72 -2.63
CA VAL A 224 3.40 -26.22 -2.66
C VAL A 224 2.41 -27.37 -2.64
N THR A 225 1.40 -27.31 -1.78
CA THR A 225 0.29 -28.24 -1.71
C THR A 225 -1.01 -27.54 -2.07
N VAL A 226 -1.70 -28.03 -3.09
CA VAL A 226 -3.02 -27.55 -3.49
C VAL A 226 -4.07 -28.53 -3.00
N GLN A 227 -4.98 -28.06 -2.16
CA GLN A 227 -6.16 -28.81 -1.71
C GLN A 227 -7.38 -28.34 -2.49
N GLN A 228 -8.05 -29.27 -3.14
CA GLN A 228 -9.33 -29.10 -3.83
C GLN A 228 -10.39 -29.98 -3.16
N LYS A 229 -11.67 -29.75 -3.48
CA LYS A 229 -12.77 -30.63 -2.99
C LYS A 229 -12.55 -32.11 -3.30
N ASP A 230 -11.96 -32.41 -4.43
CA ASP A 230 -11.82 -33.77 -4.96
C ASP A 230 -10.45 -34.40 -4.76
N GLY A 231 -9.53 -33.71 -4.05
CA GLY A 231 -8.20 -34.25 -3.79
C GLY A 231 -7.13 -33.21 -3.47
N THR A 232 -5.92 -33.71 -3.30
CA THR A 232 -4.75 -32.90 -2.98
C THR A 232 -3.67 -33.16 -4.02
N GLN A 233 -3.05 -32.09 -4.56
CA GLN A 233 -1.91 -32.14 -5.47
C GLN A 233 -0.71 -31.45 -4.79
N THR A 234 0.49 -31.99 -5.04
CA THR A 234 1.73 -31.41 -4.53
C THR A 234 2.63 -31.04 -5.70
N TYR A 235 3.14 -29.83 -5.69
CA TYR A 235 4.03 -29.28 -6.71
C TYR A 235 5.41 -29.04 -6.11
N GLY A 236 6.42 -29.36 -6.91
CA GLY A 236 7.81 -29.18 -6.54
C GLY A 236 8.36 -30.27 -5.64
N SER A 237 9.62 -30.53 -5.77
CA SER A 237 10.36 -31.54 -5.01
C SER A 237 11.48 -30.94 -4.15
N SER A 238 11.78 -29.66 -4.31
CA SER A 238 12.90 -29.04 -3.62
C SER A 238 12.69 -27.58 -3.27
N THR A 239 12.20 -26.71 -4.13
CA THR A 239 12.06 -25.30 -3.82
C THR A 239 10.94 -24.71 -4.66
N SER A 240 9.71 -24.87 -4.17
CA SER A 240 8.57 -24.29 -4.87
C SER A 240 7.79 -23.44 -3.90
N THR A 241 7.42 -22.26 -4.35
CA THR A 241 6.59 -21.33 -3.60
C THR A 241 5.39 -20.90 -4.42
N ALA A 242 4.30 -20.59 -3.75
CA ALA A 242 3.13 -19.97 -4.34
C ALA A 242 3.01 -18.54 -3.82
N SER A 243 2.67 -17.61 -4.69
CA SER A 243 2.41 -16.23 -4.35
C SER A 243 1.07 -15.77 -4.91
N ARG A 244 0.41 -14.88 -4.20
CA ARG A 244 -0.78 -14.20 -4.69
C ARG A 244 -0.37 -13.20 -5.78
N ILE A 245 -1.19 -13.07 -6.81
CA ILE A 245 -0.94 -12.16 -7.93
C ILE A 245 -1.29 -10.72 -7.55
N SER A 246 -2.34 -10.56 -6.74
CA SER A 246 -2.80 -9.26 -6.23
C SER A 246 -3.21 -9.39 -4.77
N TYR A 247 -3.06 -8.31 -3.99
CA TYR A 247 -3.56 -8.19 -2.61
C TYR A 247 -4.84 -7.36 -2.53
N GLU A 248 -5.36 -6.92 -3.66
CA GLU A 248 -6.66 -6.29 -3.81
C GLU A 248 -7.56 -7.18 -4.67
N PRO A 249 -8.88 -7.05 -4.58
CA PRO A 249 -9.79 -7.80 -5.44
C PRO A 249 -9.44 -7.61 -6.92
N ASP A 250 -9.21 -8.71 -7.61
CA ASP A 250 -8.78 -8.73 -9.02
C ASP A 250 -9.51 -9.83 -9.80
N GLU A 251 -9.63 -9.65 -11.11
CA GLU A 251 -10.19 -10.64 -12.03
C GLU A 251 -9.36 -11.94 -12.12
N LEU A 252 -8.13 -11.93 -11.59
CA LEU A 252 -7.23 -13.08 -11.49
C LEU A 252 -7.17 -13.71 -10.09
N ASP A 253 -8.12 -13.44 -9.22
CA ASP A 253 -8.15 -14.01 -7.84
C ASP A 253 -8.21 -15.54 -7.79
N ASP A 254 -8.67 -16.19 -8.87
CA ASP A 254 -8.66 -17.65 -9.02
C ASP A 254 -7.30 -18.23 -9.44
N TRP A 255 -6.28 -17.36 -9.60
CA TRP A 255 -4.95 -17.75 -10.06
C TRP A 255 -3.89 -17.47 -9.00
N VAL A 256 -2.84 -18.29 -9.02
CA VAL A 256 -1.62 -18.10 -8.22
C VAL A 256 -0.39 -18.16 -9.10
N GLU A 257 0.63 -17.42 -8.73
CA GLU A 257 1.97 -17.61 -9.26
C GLU A 257 2.65 -18.76 -8.53
N LEU A 258 3.16 -19.73 -9.27
CA LEU A 258 4.04 -20.78 -8.76
C LEU A 258 5.46 -20.52 -9.28
N ASP A 259 6.40 -20.46 -8.37
CA ASP A 259 7.84 -20.50 -8.67
C ASP A 259 8.33 -21.92 -8.41
N ILE A 260 8.61 -22.66 -9.48
CA ILE A 260 8.97 -24.09 -9.44
C ILE A 260 10.44 -24.24 -9.75
N SER A 261 11.24 -24.55 -8.76
CA SER A 261 12.67 -24.82 -8.94
C SER A 261 12.91 -26.25 -9.41
N HIS A 262 13.97 -26.41 -10.19
CA HIS A 262 14.37 -27.70 -10.74
C HIS A 262 15.56 -28.28 -9.98
N ALA A 263 15.50 -29.59 -9.70
CA ALA A 263 16.56 -30.31 -8.97
C ALA A 263 17.92 -30.33 -9.70
N ASP A 264 17.94 -30.07 -11.01
CA ASP A 264 19.16 -30.01 -11.82
C ASP A 264 19.83 -28.65 -11.83
N GLY A 265 19.26 -27.65 -11.10
CA GLY A 265 19.78 -26.29 -11.04
C GLY A 265 19.50 -25.44 -12.28
N SER A 266 18.62 -25.89 -13.18
CA SER A 266 18.10 -25.04 -14.25
C SER A 266 17.27 -23.88 -13.66
N PRO A 267 17.04 -22.78 -14.41
CA PRO A 267 16.20 -21.69 -13.97
C PRO A 267 14.81 -22.17 -13.55
N ALA A 268 14.28 -21.58 -12.49
CA ALA A 268 12.92 -21.89 -12.03
C ALA A 268 11.89 -21.52 -13.11
N ASP A 269 10.83 -22.33 -13.21
CA ASP A 269 9.65 -22.01 -14.00
C ASP A 269 8.73 -21.10 -13.19
N GLN A 270 8.38 -19.96 -13.74
CA GLN A 270 7.31 -19.11 -13.24
C GLN A 270 6.01 -19.49 -13.94
N VAL A 271 5.05 -19.97 -13.20
CA VAL A 271 3.80 -20.52 -13.73
C VAL A 271 2.62 -19.77 -13.16
N LEU A 272 1.79 -19.20 -14.02
CA LEU A 272 0.45 -18.77 -13.62
C LEU A 272 -0.45 -20.01 -13.58
N HIS A 273 -0.94 -20.38 -12.41
CA HIS A 273 -1.69 -21.61 -12.16
C HIS A 273 -3.08 -21.33 -11.62
N ASN A 274 -4.09 -21.95 -12.20
CA ASN A 274 -5.44 -21.98 -11.66
C ASN A 274 -5.63 -23.28 -10.86
N PRO A 275 -5.69 -23.20 -9.53
CA PRO A 275 -5.79 -24.39 -8.70
C PRO A 275 -7.11 -25.15 -8.85
N ALA A 276 -8.20 -24.49 -9.25
CA ALA A 276 -9.52 -25.12 -9.39
C ALA A 276 -9.61 -25.98 -10.66
N THR A 277 -9.01 -25.52 -11.77
CA THR A 277 -9.06 -26.23 -13.06
C THR A 277 -7.84 -27.10 -13.30
N GLY A 278 -6.72 -26.82 -12.62
CA GLY A 278 -5.42 -27.44 -12.86
C GLY A 278 -4.69 -26.87 -14.09
N GLU A 279 -5.20 -25.79 -14.71
CA GLU A 279 -4.53 -25.10 -15.81
C GLU A 279 -3.26 -24.42 -15.33
N GLY A 280 -2.22 -24.41 -16.16
CA GLY A 280 -0.96 -23.73 -15.86
C GLY A 280 -0.29 -23.19 -17.11
N TYR A 281 0.22 -21.96 -17.02
CA TYR A 281 0.91 -21.25 -18.11
C TYR A 281 2.32 -20.85 -17.66
N ILE A 282 3.32 -21.45 -18.29
CA ILE A 282 4.75 -21.21 -17.99
C ILE A 282 5.18 -19.87 -18.60
N GLY A 283 6.11 -19.21 -17.92
CA GLY A 283 6.70 -17.95 -18.35
C GLY A 283 5.96 -16.71 -17.84
N PHE A 284 5.08 -16.87 -16.86
CA PHE A 284 4.39 -15.74 -16.23
C PHE A 284 5.39 -14.68 -15.77
N GLN A 285 5.08 -13.44 -16.02
CA GLN A 285 5.92 -12.30 -15.62
C GLN A 285 5.20 -11.36 -14.67
N GLN A 286 3.98 -10.99 -15.02
CA GLN A 286 3.16 -10.11 -14.18
C GLN A 286 1.69 -10.05 -14.61
N ASN A 287 0.85 -9.63 -13.69
CA ASN A 287 -0.50 -9.15 -13.94
C ASN A 287 -0.44 -7.77 -14.63
N CYS A 288 -1.21 -7.59 -15.70
CA CYS A 288 -1.27 -6.34 -16.45
C CYS A 288 -2.59 -5.57 -16.25
N GLY A 289 -3.45 -6.03 -15.33
CA GLY A 289 -4.78 -5.46 -15.08
C GLY A 289 -5.86 -5.97 -16.02
N SER A 290 -7.12 -5.70 -15.66
CA SER A 290 -8.31 -6.09 -16.45
C SER A 290 -8.30 -7.56 -16.85
N GLY A 291 -7.93 -8.45 -15.94
CA GLY A 291 -7.87 -9.90 -16.14
C GLY A 291 -6.83 -10.36 -17.18
N THR A 292 -5.80 -9.57 -17.45
CA THR A 292 -4.75 -9.91 -18.40
C THR A 292 -3.41 -10.18 -17.74
N ALA A 293 -2.57 -11.01 -18.38
CA ALA A 293 -1.26 -11.35 -17.86
C ALA A 293 -0.21 -11.42 -18.98
N ALA A 294 1.04 -11.06 -18.64
CA ALA A 294 2.18 -11.13 -19.54
C ALA A 294 2.99 -12.41 -19.32
N PHE A 295 3.39 -13.04 -20.42
CA PHE A 295 4.16 -14.29 -20.44
C PHE A 295 5.38 -14.17 -21.32
N LEU A 296 6.54 -14.54 -20.81
CA LEU A 296 7.77 -14.68 -21.61
C LEU A 296 7.71 -15.96 -22.45
N THR A 297 7.87 -15.82 -23.73
CA THR A 297 7.92 -16.97 -24.67
C THR A 297 9.33 -17.56 -24.79
N ALA A 298 9.42 -18.75 -25.32
CA ALA A 298 10.71 -19.39 -25.61
C ALA A 298 11.57 -18.60 -26.61
N ASN A 299 10.98 -17.72 -27.40
CA ASN A 299 11.69 -16.88 -28.39
C ASN A 299 12.22 -15.57 -27.76
N GLY A 300 11.91 -15.30 -26.49
CA GLY A 300 12.33 -14.10 -25.81
C GLY A 300 11.40 -12.88 -26.02
N THR A 301 10.24 -13.08 -26.63
CA THR A 301 9.17 -12.09 -26.74
C THR A 301 8.17 -12.24 -25.59
N TYR A 302 7.30 -11.28 -25.39
CA TYR A 302 6.25 -11.30 -24.37
C TYR A 302 4.88 -11.40 -25.02
N GLN A 303 4.08 -12.37 -24.57
CA GLN A 303 2.68 -12.48 -24.95
C GLN A 303 1.80 -11.89 -23.85
N LEU A 304 0.95 -10.94 -24.21
CA LEU A 304 -0.16 -10.49 -23.40
C LEU A 304 -1.37 -11.40 -23.68
N ARG A 305 -1.95 -11.98 -22.64
CA ARG A 305 -3.11 -12.87 -22.73
C ARG A 305 -4.27 -12.38 -21.90
N ASP A 306 -5.48 -12.57 -22.42
CA ASP A 306 -6.71 -12.43 -21.68
C ASP A 306 -6.97 -13.73 -20.90
N MET A 307 -6.87 -13.67 -19.59
CA MET A 307 -7.04 -14.82 -18.69
C MET A 307 -8.49 -15.00 -18.24
N THR A 308 -9.40 -14.11 -18.63
CA THR A 308 -10.83 -14.19 -18.29
C THR A 308 -11.62 -15.01 -19.32
N THR A 309 -11.13 -15.10 -20.56
CA THR A 309 -11.78 -15.86 -21.63
C THR A 309 -11.50 -17.37 -21.52
N GLU A 310 -12.40 -18.21 -22.02
CA GLU A 310 -12.26 -19.67 -21.94
C GLU A 310 -11.02 -20.19 -22.67
N ASP A 311 -10.64 -19.57 -23.78
CA ASP A 311 -9.49 -19.96 -24.61
C ASP A 311 -8.15 -19.33 -24.16
N ARG A 312 -8.16 -18.44 -23.15
CA ARG A 312 -6.99 -17.69 -22.67
C ARG A 312 -6.24 -17.05 -23.84
N GLY A 313 -6.98 -16.35 -24.68
CA GLY A 313 -6.53 -15.85 -25.97
C GLY A 313 -5.34 -14.91 -25.89
N VAL A 314 -4.42 -15.01 -26.84
CA VAL A 314 -3.32 -14.03 -27.01
C VAL A 314 -3.91 -12.76 -27.60
N ILE A 315 -3.78 -11.64 -26.86
CA ILE A 315 -4.17 -10.31 -27.32
C ILE A 315 -3.16 -9.77 -28.31
N ALA A 316 -1.86 -9.81 -27.91
CA ALA A 316 -0.75 -9.31 -28.70
C ALA A 316 0.59 -9.91 -28.23
N GLU A 317 1.64 -9.70 -29.04
CA GLU A 317 3.02 -10.11 -28.75
C GLU A 317 3.94 -8.90 -28.90
N TYR A 318 4.90 -8.75 -27.98
CA TYR A 318 5.79 -7.60 -27.86
C TYR A 318 7.24 -8.03 -27.63
N ASP A 319 8.19 -7.21 -28.07
CA ASP A 319 9.62 -7.38 -27.75
C ASP A 319 9.94 -6.87 -26.32
N ASP A 320 9.10 -5.97 -25.78
CA ASP A 320 9.21 -5.37 -24.47
C ASP A 320 8.10 -5.87 -23.54
N LEU A 321 8.32 -5.77 -22.21
CA LEU A 321 7.41 -6.31 -21.20
C LEU A 321 6.11 -5.48 -21.10
N PRO A 322 4.92 -6.06 -21.38
CA PRO A 322 3.66 -5.39 -21.08
C PRO A 322 3.53 -5.11 -19.58
N SER A 323 3.26 -3.86 -19.23
CA SER A 323 3.14 -3.40 -17.83
C SER A 323 1.70 -3.16 -17.42
N TYR A 324 0.92 -2.56 -18.29
CA TYR A 324 -0.50 -2.28 -18.05
C TYR A 324 -1.31 -2.56 -19.31
N TYR A 325 -2.49 -3.13 -19.10
CA TYR A 325 -3.52 -3.24 -20.12
C TYR A 325 -4.79 -2.52 -19.67
N PHE A 326 -5.39 -1.78 -20.57
CA PHE A 326 -6.73 -1.25 -20.44
C PHE A 326 -7.41 -1.26 -21.81
N PRO A 327 -8.75 -1.28 -21.89
CA PRO A 327 -9.45 -1.52 -23.15
C PRO A 327 -8.96 -0.66 -24.30
N GLY A 328 -8.40 -1.32 -25.32
CA GLY A 328 -7.84 -0.70 -26.51
C GLY A 328 -6.37 -0.32 -26.45
N TYR A 329 -5.68 -0.45 -25.31
CA TYR A 329 -4.32 0.01 -25.14
C TYR A 329 -3.46 -0.95 -24.32
N VAL A 330 -2.15 -0.92 -24.59
CA VAL A 330 -1.12 -1.60 -23.80
C VAL A 330 0.02 -0.63 -23.53
N VAL A 331 0.47 -0.56 -22.28
CA VAL A 331 1.72 0.11 -21.94
C VAL A 331 2.80 -0.95 -21.77
N THR A 332 3.90 -0.82 -22.51
CA THR A 332 5.08 -1.70 -22.35
C THR A 332 6.22 -0.96 -21.70
N TRP A 333 7.02 -1.69 -20.92
CA TRP A 333 8.27 -1.19 -20.36
C TRP A 333 9.44 -1.65 -21.23
N ARG A 334 10.20 -0.69 -21.77
CA ARG A 334 11.40 -0.95 -22.57
C ARG A 334 12.49 -1.54 -21.70
N ILE A 335 12.80 -2.81 -21.93
CA ILE A 335 13.84 -3.54 -21.18
C ILE A 335 15.20 -3.39 -21.87
N ASN A 336 15.18 -3.25 -23.20
CA ASN A 336 16.37 -3.22 -24.04
C ASN A 336 16.58 -1.80 -24.60
N GLY A 337 17.51 -1.04 -24.01
CA GLY A 337 17.87 0.29 -24.52
C GLY A 337 17.66 1.40 -23.50
N ASP A 338 17.15 2.53 -23.94
CA ASP A 338 16.81 3.66 -23.05
C ASP A 338 15.57 3.29 -22.23
N TYR A 339 15.71 3.31 -20.91
CA TYR A 339 14.61 3.06 -20.00
C TYR A 339 13.44 4.00 -20.29
N GLY A 340 12.24 3.45 -20.37
CA GLY A 340 11.03 4.21 -20.62
C GLY A 340 9.84 3.30 -20.91
N TYR A 341 8.73 3.91 -21.24
CA TYR A 341 7.49 3.22 -21.55
C TYR A 341 7.04 3.57 -22.96
N ASP A 342 6.27 2.67 -23.57
CA ASP A 342 5.59 2.89 -24.84
C ASP A 342 4.10 2.57 -24.69
N LEU A 343 3.24 3.45 -25.20
CA LEU A 343 1.81 3.21 -25.32
C LEU A 343 1.52 2.64 -26.71
N HIS A 344 0.90 1.48 -26.76
CA HIS A 344 0.42 0.83 -27.98
C HIS A 344 -1.10 0.99 -28.08
N ASP A 345 -1.57 1.64 -29.13
CA ASP A 345 -2.99 1.67 -29.50
C ASP A 345 -3.31 0.41 -30.34
N LEU A 346 -4.10 -0.49 -29.78
CA LEU A 346 -4.42 -1.78 -30.41
C LEU A 346 -5.33 -1.64 -31.63
N SER A 347 -6.06 -0.52 -31.74
CA SER A 347 -6.99 -0.27 -32.86
C SER A 347 -6.28 0.28 -34.09
N THR A 348 -5.26 1.11 -33.89
CA THR A 348 -4.52 1.79 -34.98
C THR A 348 -3.16 1.17 -35.24
N GLY A 349 -2.58 0.48 -34.23
CA GLY A 349 -1.19 0.00 -34.24
C GLY A 349 -0.17 1.12 -34.03
N GLU A 350 -0.60 2.31 -33.61
CA GLU A 350 0.29 3.42 -33.30
C GLU A 350 1.04 3.17 -31.98
N ILE A 351 2.32 3.54 -31.96
CA ILE A 351 3.17 3.46 -30.77
C ILE A 351 3.59 4.86 -30.38
N THR A 352 3.27 5.23 -29.14
CA THR A 352 3.60 6.55 -28.58
C THR A 352 4.62 6.39 -27.45
N PRO A 353 5.86 6.89 -27.60
CA PRO A 353 6.84 6.88 -26.52
C PRO A 353 6.42 7.77 -25.35
N LEU A 354 6.56 7.25 -24.11
CA LEU A 354 6.21 7.95 -22.90
C LEU A 354 7.45 8.39 -22.11
N TYR A 355 7.34 9.51 -21.41
CA TYR A 355 8.26 9.90 -20.35
C TYR A 355 7.92 9.24 -19.02
N ALA A 356 6.63 9.16 -18.69
CA ALA A 356 6.13 8.59 -17.44
C ALA A 356 4.71 8.06 -17.57
N SER A 357 4.37 7.16 -16.65
CA SER A 357 3.01 6.67 -16.43
C SER A 357 2.73 6.54 -14.94
N SER A 358 1.48 6.69 -14.55
CA SER A 358 0.99 6.49 -13.18
C SER A 358 -0.38 5.86 -13.20
N VAL A 359 -0.64 4.96 -12.25
CA VAL A 359 -1.93 4.28 -12.09
C VAL A 359 -2.39 4.49 -10.65
N THR A 360 -3.63 4.97 -10.50
CA THR A 360 -4.26 5.15 -9.18
C THR A 360 -5.75 4.84 -9.28
N GLY A 361 -6.20 3.85 -8.50
CA GLY A 361 -7.56 3.35 -8.60
C GLY A 361 -7.88 2.92 -10.04
N ASN A 362 -8.95 3.47 -10.61
CA ASN A 362 -9.36 3.20 -11.99
C ASN A 362 -8.84 4.23 -13.00
N LYS A 363 -7.77 4.96 -12.72
CA LYS A 363 -7.20 5.98 -13.61
C LYS A 363 -5.77 5.68 -13.99
N ILE A 364 -5.46 5.93 -15.26
CA ILE A 364 -4.11 5.79 -15.82
C ILE A 364 -3.73 7.13 -16.44
N ALA A 365 -2.71 7.77 -15.88
CA ALA A 365 -2.11 8.98 -16.44
C ALA A 365 -0.86 8.62 -17.25
N LEU A 366 -0.78 9.13 -18.48
CA LEU A 366 0.30 8.89 -19.42
C LEU A 366 0.86 10.23 -19.91
N TYR A 367 2.16 10.42 -19.77
CA TYR A 367 2.83 11.60 -20.27
C TYR A 367 3.80 11.24 -21.40
N ALA A 368 3.44 11.66 -22.61
CA ALA A 368 4.16 11.29 -23.83
C ALA A 368 5.31 12.25 -24.16
N GLN A 369 6.26 11.76 -24.96
CA GLN A 369 7.44 12.55 -25.37
C GLN A 369 7.11 13.71 -26.31
N ASP A 370 5.93 13.71 -26.93
CA ASP A 370 5.44 14.86 -27.71
C ASP A 370 4.86 15.98 -26.84
N GLY A 371 4.81 15.78 -25.52
CA GLY A 371 4.29 16.73 -24.55
C GLY A 371 2.80 16.54 -24.23
N SER A 372 2.13 15.55 -24.81
CA SER A 372 0.74 15.25 -24.46
C SER A 372 0.66 14.55 -23.11
N LEU A 373 -0.26 14.99 -22.26
CA LEU A 373 -0.63 14.35 -21.00
C LEU A 373 -2.08 13.87 -21.12
N LYS A 374 -2.27 12.58 -21.01
CA LYS A 374 -3.58 11.94 -21.14
C LYS A 374 -3.92 11.14 -19.89
N VAL A 375 -5.19 11.20 -19.48
CA VAL A 375 -5.73 10.36 -18.40
C VAL A 375 -6.83 9.50 -18.97
N TYR A 376 -6.76 8.21 -18.72
CA TYR A 376 -7.75 7.24 -19.14
C TYR A 376 -8.46 6.62 -17.93
N ASP A 377 -9.68 6.23 -18.13
CA ASP A 377 -10.39 5.30 -17.26
C ASP A 377 -9.88 3.88 -17.55
N ALA A 378 -9.34 3.22 -16.54
CA ALA A 378 -8.71 1.90 -16.70
C ALA A 378 -9.71 0.78 -17.04
N ASP A 379 -10.97 0.91 -16.60
CA ASP A 379 -11.98 -0.12 -16.81
C ASP A 379 -12.59 -0.06 -18.22
N THR A 380 -12.71 1.15 -18.76
CA THR A 380 -13.42 1.39 -20.02
C THR A 380 -12.53 1.80 -21.17
N GLY A 381 -11.27 2.21 -20.90
CA GLY A 381 -10.37 2.81 -21.88
C GLY A 381 -10.79 4.20 -22.34
N ALA A 382 -11.78 4.81 -21.69
CA ALA A 382 -12.27 6.12 -22.05
C ALA A 382 -11.24 7.21 -21.74
N LEU A 383 -10.99 8.10 -22.69
CA LEU A 383 -10.12 9.26 -22.48
C LEU A 383 -10.85 10.30 -21.63
N LEU A 384 -10.32 10.58 -20.43
CA LEU A 384 -10.87 11.54 -19.46
C LEU A 384 -10.22 12.91 -19.58
N THR A 385 -8.91 12.96 -19.88
CA THR A 385 -8.12 14.18 -20.00
C THR A 385 -7.20 14.06 -21.20
N ASP A 386 -7.07 15.14 -21.99
CA ASP A 386 -6.11 15.28 -23.09
C ASP A 386 -5.61 16.71 -23.14
N VAL A 387 -4.44 16.96 -22.58
CA VAL A 387 -3.87 18.30 -22.44
C VAL A 387 -2.42 18.32 -22.90
N ASN A 388 -1.95 19.49 -23.32
CA ASN A 388 -0.55 19.69 -23.66
C ASN A 388 0.21 20.20 -22.42
N ALA A 389 1.05 19.36 -21.84
CA ALA A 389 1.90 19.68 -20.71
C ALA A 389 3.28 20.25 -21.13
N GLY A 390 3.55 20.33 -22.46
CA GLY A 390 4.85 20.69 -23.02
C GLY A 390 5.83 19.52 -23.01
N THR A 391 6.96 19.68 -23.65
CA THR A 391 8.05 18.71 -23.65
C THR A 391 9.07 19.04 -22.56
N ILE A 392 9.81 18.04 -22.08
CA ILE A 392 10.93 18.22 -21.15
C ILE A 392 12.28 18.12 -21.89
N GLY A 393 13.33 18.71 -21.31
CA GLY A 393 14.69 18.60 -21.83
C GLY A 393 15.34 17.26 -21.46
N ASP A 394 16.41 16.91 -22.18
CA ASP A 394 17.20 15.68 -21.91
C ASP A 394 17.88 15.70 -20.53
N ASP A 395 18.02 16.90 -19.95
CA ASP A 395 18.56 17.14 -18.61
C ASP A 395 17.52 17.06 -17.49
N GLN A 396 16.29 16.65 -17.82
CA GLN A 396 15.18 16.56 -16.87
C GLN A 396 14.63 15.13 -16.78
N ARG A 397 14.15 14.81 -15.59
CA ARG A 397 13.35 13.63 -15.31
C ARG A 397 11.98 14.06 -14.83
N VAL A 398 10.98 13.22 -15.06
CA VAL A 398 9.61 13.47 -14.63
C VAL A 398 9.15 12.35 -13.72
N THR A 399 8.49 12.72 -12.63
CA THR A 399 7.64 11.84 -11.82
C THR A 399 6.20 12.30 -12.00
N LEU A 400 5.32 11.33 -12.14
CA LEU A 400 3.90 11.55 -12.40
C LEU A 400 3.10 10.78 -11.35
N ASP A 401 2.18 11.46 -10.68
CA ASP A 401 1.21 10.84 -9.79
C ASP A 401 -0.19 11.23 -10.23
N CYS A 402 -1.03 10.23 -10.46
CA CYS A 402 -2.44 10.43 -10.77
C CYS A 402 -3.25 10.32 -9.47
N GLU A 403 -4.15 11.26 -9.24
CA GLU A 403 -4.99 11.29 -8.06
C GLU A 403 -6.37 10.68 -8.34
N GLU A 404 -7.03 10.15 -7.31
CA GLU A 404 -8.36 9.53 -7.48
C GLU A 404 -9.42 10.47 -8.05
N ASP A 405 -9.33 11.77 -7.78
CA ASP A 405 -10.20 12.80 -8.32
C ASP A 405 -9.84 13.27 -9.74
N GLY A 406 -8.77 12.68 -10.32
CA GLY A 406 -8.36 12.88 -11.72
C GLY A 406 -7.39 14.04 -11.93
N PHE A 407 -6.90 14.68 -10.88
CA PHE A 407 -5.75 15.57 -11.00
C PHE A 407 -4.47 14.76 -11.23
N VAL A 408 -3.53 15.38 -11.92
CA VAL A 408 -2.21 14.80 -12.18
C VAL A 408 -1.15 15.72 -11.63
N TRP A 409 -0.43 15.24 -10.63
CA TRP A 409 0.75 15.86 -10.06
C TRP A 409 1.97 15.48 -10.90
N MET A 410 2.71 16.48 -11.35
CA MET A 410 3.91 16.31 -12.17
C MET A 410 5.08 17.02 -11.50
N GLU A 411 6.11 16.28 -11.15
CA GLU A 411 7.39 16.82 -10.71
C GLU A 411 8.42 16.71 -11.82
N LEU A 412 9.04 17.82 -12.15
CA LEU A 412 10.22 17.85 -13.01
C LEU A 412 11.46 18.01 -12.14
N ARG A 413 12.41 17.11 -12.32
CA ARG A 413 13.67 17.08 -11.57
C ARG A 413 14.85 17.19 -12.52
N ASP A 414 15.90 17.86 -12.09
CA ASP A 414 17.18 17.84 -12.77
C ASP A 414 17.72 16.40 -12.80
N ALA A 415 18.20 15.93 -13.94
CA ALA A 415 18.61 14.55 -14.14
C ALA A 415 19.87 14.16 -13.36
N ASP A 416 20.74 15.11 -13.06
CA ASP A 416 22.02 14.89 -12.39
C ASP A 416 21.92 15.13 -10.87
N SER A 417 21.31 16.24 -10.45
CA SER A 417 21.21 16.63 -9.03
C SER A 417 19.98 16.06 -8.33
N TYR A 418 18.96 15.62 -9.08
CA TYR A 418 17.66 15.21 -8.57
C TYR A 418 16.87 16.32 -7.84
N GLU A 419 17.33 17.57 -7.93
CA GLU A 419 16.61 18.70 -7.37
C GLU A 419 15.31 18.95 -8.15
N ILE A 420 14.25 19.33 -7.43
CA ILE A 420 12.95 19.64 -8.05
C ILE A 420 13.07 20.99 -8.78
N ALA A 421 13.00 20.94 -10.10
CA ALA A 421 13.00 22.10 -10.96
C ALA A 421 11.62 22.74 -11.11
N ALA A 422 10.56 21.93 -11.15
CA ALA A 422 9.19 22.42 -11.24
C ALA A 422 8.20 21.43 -10.65
N ILE A 423 7.08 21.96 -10.14
CA ILE A 423 5.91 21.20 -9.71
C ILE A 423 4.69 21.78 -10.41
N ARG A 424 3.98 20.96 -11.16
CA ARG A 424 2.79 21.34 -11.90
C ARG A 424 1.66 20.37 -11.66
N VAL A 425 0.44 20.90 -11.58
CA VAL A 425 -0.78 20.07 -11.41
C VAL A 425 -1.70 20.34 -12.58
N TYR A 426 -2.11 19.25 -13.22
CA TYR A 426 -3.01 19.28 -14.36
C TYR A 426 -4.37 18.71 -13.97
N GLY A 427 -5.42 19.31 -14.52
CA GLY A 427 -6.78 18.81 -14.45
C GLY A 427 -7.33 18.56 -15.87
N PRO A 428 -8.61 18.23 -15.99
CA PRO A 428 -9.24 17.90 -17.29
C PRO A 428 -9.14 19.00 -18.34
N GLU A 429 -9.03 20.26 -17.93
CA GLU A 429 -8.98 21.42 -18.82
C GLU A 429 -7.55 21.99 -19.05
N GLY A 430 -6.52 21.40 -18.45
CA GLY A 430 -5.13 21.82 -18.59
C GLY A 430 -4.42 22.09 -17.26
N LEU A 431 -3.40 22.95 -17.32
CA LEU A 431 -2.63 23.34 -16.15
C LEU A 431 -3.51 24.10 -15.15
N VAL A 432 -3.65 23.54 -13.95
CA VAL A 432 -4.41 24.12 -12.84
C VAL A 432 -3.47 24.93 -11.94
N SER A 433 -2.31 24.39 -11.61
CA SER A 433 -1.37 25.03 -10.69
C SER A 433 0.08 24.89 -11.15
N ASP A 434 0.86 25.94 -10.96
CA ASP A 434 2.33 25.92 -11.04
C ASP A 434 2.88 26.33 -9.67
N LEU A 435 3.34 25.33 -8.90
CA LEU A 435 3.82 25.47 -7.54
C LEU A 435 5.36 25.58 -7.46
N SER A 436 6.03 25.70 -8.59
CA SER A 436 7.50 25.67 -8.70
C SER A 436 8.20 26.70 -7.81
N SER A 437 7.61 27.90 -7.68
CA SER A 437 8.17 28.95 -6.82
C SER A 437 8.08 28.68 -5.32
N LEU A 438 7.27 27.71 -4.91
CA LEU A 438 7.07 27.39 -3.51
C LEU A 438 8.15 26.44 -2.94
N ASN A 439 8.97 25.83 -3.79
CA ASN A 439 10.11 24.99 -3.38
C ASN A 439 11.13 25.74 -2.52
N GLU A 440 11.22 27.07 -2.64
CA GLU A 440 12.06 27.88 -1.77
C GLU A 440 11.46 28.10 -0.37
N THR A 441 10.13 27.92 -0.23
CA THR A 441 9.39 28.17 1.01
C THR A 441 9.13 26.89 1.80
N TYR A 442 8.88 25.80 1.09
CA TYR A 442 8.53 24.51 1.67
C TYR A 442 9.57 23.47 1.31
N ASN A 443 9.91 22.63 2.27
CA ASN A 443 10.85 21.52 2.06
C ASN A 443 10.21 20.35 1.33
N TYR A 444 8.88 20.27 1.43
CA TYR A 444 8.09 19.27 0.75
C TYR A 444 6.73 19.88 0.41
N LEU A 445 6.27 19.60 -0.78
CA LEU A 445 4.93 19.92 -1.29
C LEU A 445 4.27 18.62 -1.75
N GLY A 446 2.98 18.49 -1.54
CA GLY A 446 2.23 17.33 -2.02
C GLY A 446 0.76 17.67 -2.23
N TYR A 447 0.10 16.84 -3.02
CA TYR A 447 -1.35 16.88 -3.19
C TYR A 447 -2.02 16.47 -1.88
N LEU A 448 -3.10 17.13 -1.50
CA LEU A 448 -3.82 16.82 -0.27
C LEU A 448 -5.19 16.20 -0.56
N THR A 449 -6.04 16.89 -1.26
CA THR A 449 -7.40 16.50 -1.68
C THR A 449 -7.99 17.61 -2.52
N ALA A 450 -9.19 17.41 -3.08
CA ALA A 450 -9.97 18.52 -3.63
C ALA A 450 -10.90 19.13 -2.57
N ASP A 451 -11.22 20.43 -2.70
CA ASP A 451 -12.24 21.08 -1.88
C ASP A 451 -13.67 20.73 -2.38
N ALA A 452 -14.70 21.17 -1.66
CA ALA A 452 -16.11 20.92 -2.00
C ALA A 452 -16.55 21.50 -3.37
N ASN A 453 -15.73 22.34 -4.00
CA ASN A 453 -15.96 22.87 -5.35
C ASN A 453 -15.13 22.12 -6.40
N GLY A 454 -14.43 21.06 -6.04
CA GLY A 454 -13.56 20.28 -6.91
C GLY A 454 -12.25 20.97 -7.24
N ARG A 455 -11.77 21.94 -6.42
CA ARG A 455 -10.49 22.60 -6.62
C ARG A 455 -9.41 21.89 -5.79
N PRO A 456 -8.23 21.65 -6.37
CA PRO A 456 -7.17 20.94 -5.67
C PRO A 456 -6.63 21.78 -4.51
N LEU A 457 -6.36 21.10 -3.40
CA LEU A 457 -5.63 21.60 -2.25
C LEU A 457 -4.31 20.85 -2.12
N TYR A 458 -3.31 21.57 -1.67
CA TYR A 458 -1.97 21.04 -1.46
C TYR A 458 -1.54 21.22 -0.03
N TYR A 459 -0.53 20.47 0.37
CA TYR A 459 0.14 20.72 1.65
C TYR A 459 1.62 21.04 1.44
N GLY A 460 2.10 21.97 2.25
CA GLY A 460 3.51 22.34 2.28
C GLY A 460 4.09 22.19 3.68
N THR A 461 5.18 21.43 3.82
CA THR A 461 5.87 21.28 5.11
C THR A 461 7.04 22.23 5.21
N ARG A 462 7.20 22.84 6.39
CA ARG A 462 8.33 23.71 6.70
C ARG A 462 9.28 23.00 7.65
N SER A 463 10.57 23.17 7.46
CA SER A 463 11.57 22.77 8.45
C SER A 463 12.40 23.96 8.92
N VAL A 464 13.02 23.83 10.08
CA VAL A 464 14.04 24.79 10.52
C VAL A 464 15.27 24.61 9.63
N PRO A 465 15.90 25.70 9.13
CA PRO A 465 17.14 25.60 8.39
C PRO A 465 18.18 24.76 9.14
N GLY A 466 18.66 23.69 8.49
CA GLY A 466 19.63 22.75 9.07
C GLY A 466 19.01 21.60 9.90
N SER A 467 17.68 21.48 9.95
CA SER A 467 16.97 20.35 10.57
C SER A 467 16.16 19.60 9.51
N SER A 468 16.18 18.28 9.58
CA SER A 468 15.31 17.42 8.78
C SER A 468 13.87 17.31 9.33
N TYR A 469 13.60 17.94 10.48
CA TYR A 469 12.29 17.85 11.12
C TYR A 469 11.36 18.96 10.64
N ALA A 470 10.16 18.57 10.20
CA ALA A 470 9.10 19.51 9.86
C ALA A 470 8.65 20.27 11.13
N THR A 471 8.56 21.61 11.04
CA THR A 471 8.12 22.47 12.13
C THR A 471 6.65 22.89 12.02
N GLY A 472 6.02 22.52 10.92
CA GLY A 472 4.61 22.81 10.66
C GLY A 472 4.23 22.48 9.23
N CYS A 473 2.93 22.53 9.00
CA CYS A 473 2.30 22.27 7.73
C CYS A 473 1.28 23.37 7.44
N ASP A 474 1.23 23.82 6.19
CA ASP A 474 0.19 24.70 5.68
C ASP A 474 -0.61 23.97 4.60
N VAL A 475 -1.90 24.28 4.51
CA VAL A 475 -2.73 23.90 3.37
C VAL A 475 -2.80 25.08 2.39
N LEU A 476 -2.61 24.78 1.12
CA LEU A 476 -2.50 25.75 0.04
C LEU A 476 -3.63 25.53 -0.96
N ASP A 477 -4.13 26.62 -1.57
CA ASP A 477 -5.08 26.56 -2.68
C ASP A 477 -4.39 26.33 -4.04
N GLU A 478 -5.18 26.28 -5.10
CA GLU A 478 -4.70 26.09 -6.48
C GLU A 478 -3.74 27.19 -6.98
N THR A 479 -3.70 28.33 -6.30
CA THR A 479 -2.78 29.44 -6.64
C THR A 479 -1.54 29.46 -5.74
N GLY A 480 -1.44 28.52 -4.78
CA GLY A 480 -0.37 28.43 -3.80
C GLY A 480 -0.53 29.36 -2.59
N ASN A 481 -1.69 29.99 -2.42
CA ASN A 481 -1.96 30.79 -1.22
C ASN A 481 -2.31 29.89 -0.04
N VAL A 482 -1.88 30.28 1.15
CA VAL A 482 -2.19 29.58 2.38
C VAL A 482 -3.65 29.78 2.77
N VAL A 483 -4.44 28.71 2.72
CA VAL A 483 -5.85 28.70 3.16
C VAL A 483 -6.02 28.19 4.58
N MET A 484 -5.11 27.32 5.05
CA MET A 484 -5.08 26.85 6.43
C MET A 484 -3.65 26.77 6.93
N GLN A 485 -3.40 27.24 8.15
CA GLN A 485 -2.06 27.25 8.74
C GLN A 485 -2.05 26.79 10.18
N GLY A 486 -0.85 26.54 10.70
CA GLY A 486 -0.67 26.16 12.10
C GLY A 486 -1.00 24.72 12.39
N LEU A 487 -0.95 23.88 11.37
CA LEU A 487 -0.96 22.43 11.52
C LEU A 487 0.45 21.96 11.90
N GLY A 488 0.55 20.96 12.76
CA GLY A 488 1.81 20.31 13.07
C GLY A 488 2.23 19.33 11.95
N SER A 489 1.25 18.74 11.30
CA SER A 489 1.37 17.93 10.08
C SER A 489 0.02 17.87 9.38
N CYS A 490 0.04 17.64 8.09
CA CYS A 490 -1.12 17.27 7.29
C CYS A 490 -0.66 16.42 6.12
N TYR A 491 -1.48 15.47 5.70
CA TYR A 491 -1.22 14.62 4.55
C TYR A 491 -2.52 14.00 4.05
N SER A 492 -2.57 13.73 2.77
CA SER A 492 -3.60 12.88 2.21
C SER A 492 -3.46 11.48 2.79
N TYR A 493 -4.56 10.82 2.99
CA TYR A 493 -4.54 9.43 3.46
C TYR A 493 -4.35 8.52 2.24
N TYR A 494 -3.09 8.36 1.80
CA TYR A 494 -2.73 7.46 0.70
C TYR A 494 -2.76 5.99 1.08
N ASP A 495 -2.84 5.71 2.36
CA ASP A 495 -2.76 4.34 2.81
C ASP A 495 -4.14 3.91 3.25
N ASN A 496 -4.82 3.29 2.32
CA ASN A 496 -5.85 2.31 2.61
C ASN A 496 -7.19 2.56 1.92
N SER A 497 -7.42 1.80 0.87
CA SER A 497 -8.71 1.23 0.51
C SER A 497 -9.52 0.79 1.75
N LEU A 498 -8.86 0.46 2.85
CA LEU A 498 -9.43 0.10 4.14
C LEU A 498 -10.10 1.26 4.90
N ASN A 499 -9.67 2.50 4.68
CA ASN A 499 -10.19 3.66 5.42
C ASN A 499 -11.05 4.60 4.59
N ALA A 500 -11.90 4.10 3.70
CA ALA A 500 -12.76 4.94 2.88
C ALA A 500 -13.29 6.16 3.66
N LEU A 501 -12.49 7.24 3.68
CA LEU A 501 -12.87 8.50 4.28
C LEU A 501 -13.89 9.19 3.37
N PRO A 502 -14.78 10.02 3.93
CA PRO A 502 -15.61 10.90 3.11
C PRO A 502 -14.73 11.81 2.24
N ASP A 503 -15.26 12.23 1.10
CA ASP A 503 -14.60 13.21 0.23
C ASP A 503 -14.21 14.48 0.99
N HIS A 504 -13.15 15.14 0.57
CA HIS A 504 -12.66 16.41 1.11
C HIS A 504 -12.21 16.32 2.57
N VAL A 505 -11.65 15.17 2.95
CA VAL A 505 -11.12 14.90 4.30
C VAL A 505 -9.66 14.47 4.21
N PHE A 506 -8.87 14.93 5.15
CA PHE A 506 -7.45 14.58 5.25
C PHE A 506 -7.05 14.35 6.71
N VAL A 507 -5.89 13.74 6.91
CA VAL A 507 -5.31 13.58 8.24
C VAL A 507 -4.57 14.84 8.63
N ALA A 508 -4.83 15.35 9.82
CA ALA A 508 -4.18 16.52 10.35
C ALA A 508 -3.77 16.36 11.81
N ARG A 509 -2.72 17.08 12.18
CA ARG A 509 -2.34 17.33 13.57
C ARG A 509 -2.40 18.83 13.85
N ARG A 510 -3.05 19.22 14.93
CA ARG A 510 -3.09 20.60 15.40
C ARG A 510 -2.89 20.67 16.91
N GLY A 511 -1.75 21.21 17.33
CA GLY A 511 -1.36 21.18 18.73
C GLY A 511 -1.22 19.75 19.24
N PHE A 512 -1.97 19.40 20.27
CA PHE A 512 -2.00 18.07 20.90
C PHE A 512 -3.09 17.14 20.34
N TYR A 513 -3.80 17.55 19.29
CA TYR A 513 -4.85 16.75 18.68
C TYR A 513 -4.46 16.33 17.28
N TYR A 514 -4.83 15.12 16.92
CA TYR A 514 -4.70 14.60 15.57
C TYR A 514 -5.94 13.79 15.20
N GLY A 515 -6.21 13.67 13.92
CA GLY A 515 -7.37 12.97 13.42
C GLY A 515 -7.73 13.34 12.00
N TRP A 516 -8.98 13.19 11.65
CA TRP A 516 -9.52 13.51 10.35
C TRP A 516 -10.17 14.90 10.36
N MET A 517 -9.78 15.73 9.41
CA MET A 517 -10.21 17.12 9.27
C MET A 517 -10.75 17.34 7.87
N ASP A 518 -11.80 18.14 7.74
CA ASP A 518 -12.29 18.55 6.43
C ASP A 518 -11.53 19.77 5.88
N THR A 519 -11.78 20.09 4.62
CA THR A 519 -11.13 21.22 3.93
C THR A 519 -11.54 22.60 4.48
N ASP A 520 -12.59 22.68 5.30
CA ASP A 520 -13.00 23.89 6.02
C ASP A 520 -12.31 24.01 7.40
N GLY A 521 -11.50 23.02 7.80
CA GLY A 521 -10.77 22.98 9.07
C GLY A 521 -11.57 22.45 10.25
N ASN A 522 -12.70 21.80 10.01
CA ASN A 522 -13.48 21.15 11.05
C ASN A 522 -13.03 19.71 11.25
N TRP A 523 -12.97 19.27 12.51
CA TRP A 523 -12.69 17.88 12.83
C TRP A 523 -13.92 17.01 12.57
N LEU A 524 -13.74 15.91 11.82
CA LEU A 524 -14.70 14.82 11.78
C LEU A 524 -14.53 13.92 13.00
N TYR A 525 -13.29 13.64 13.32
CA TYR A 525 -12.87 12.95 14.54
C TYR A 525 -11.47 13.41 14.91
N CYS A 526 -11.21 13.61 16.18
CA CYS A 526 -9.85 13.85 16.66
C CYS A 526 -9.67 13.29 18.06
N GLN A 527 -8.43 13.00 18.39
CA GLN A 527 -8.03 12.54 19.72
C GLN A 527 -6.76 13.24 20.16
N SER A 528 -6.56 13.29 21.49
CA SER A 528 -5.33 13.82 22.07
C SER A 528 -4.18 12.83 21.84
N ILE A 529 -3.01 13.30 21.45
CA ILE A 529 -1.80 12.49 21.38
C ILE A 529 -1.36 11.94 22.74
N PHE A 530 -1.91 12.46 23.85
CA PHE A 530 -1.65 11.99 25.20
C PHE A 530 -2.74 11.09 25.77
N SER A 531 -3.80 10.79 25.01
CA SER A 531 -4.93 10.00 25.52
C SER A 531 -4.60 8.52 25.74
N SER A 532 -3.49 8.03 25.18
CA SER A 532 -2.98 6.66 25.36
C SER A 532 -2.03 6.50 26.54
N VAL A 533 -1.64 7.58 27.21
CA VAL A 533 -0.83 7.50 28.42
C VAL A 533 -1.77 7.20 29.58
N ASN A 534 -1.71 5.97 30.10
CA ASN A 534 -2.29 5.70 31.41
C ASN A 534 -1.67 6.67 32.40
N ALA A 535 -2.51 7.37 33.17
CA ALA A 535 -2.10 8.36 34.16
C ALA A 535 -1.13 7.81 35.24
N ASP A 536 -0.87 6.52 35.24
CA ASP A 536 0.02 5.82 36.17
C ASP A 536 1.47 5.67 35.66
N ASP A 537 1.74 5.94 34.37
CA ASP A 537 3.10 6.06 33.87
C ASP A 537 3.58 7.51 34.05
N GLU A 538 3.89 7.86 35.28
CA GLU A 538 4.64 9.08 35.59
C GLU A 538 5.91 9.15 34.75
N LEU A 539 6.03 10.28 34.05
CA LEU A 539 7.20 10.73 33.33
C LEU A 539 8.50 10.44 34.13
N GLY A 540 9.06 9.26 33.93
CA GLY A 540 10.41 9.00 34.32
C GLY A 540 11.35 9.70 33.33
N TYR A 541 11.98 10.78 33.76
CA TYR A 541 13.08 11.46 33.10
C TYR A 541 14.28 10.53 32.93
#